data_efc6334a04ca125e9a3969ecc39889a3
#
_entry.id   efc6334a04ca125e9a3969ecc39889a3
#
_cell.length_a   1.000
_cell.length_b   1.000
_cell.length_c   1.000
_cell.angle_alpha   90.00
_cell.angle_beta   90.00
_cell.angle_gamma   90.00
#
_symmetry.space_group_name_H-M   'P 1'
#
loop_
_entity.id
_entity.type
_entity.pdbx_description
1 polymer ?
#
loop_
_entity_poly.entity_id
_entity_poly.type
_entity_poly.pdbx_seq_one_letter_code
_entity_poly.pdbx_strand_id
1 'polypeptide(L)'
;MRIACLPAALTAISFVVGCREPTGEAARVGASFAVSGPAACPAPPSPSDTLASCVTVTDEASLVAAVGSAKPFEVIALNGFFPVSADVVITTPLVTLTCATPGSGIFAPQGSTVVFLLVVHAFGVTVDRLVLDGGNLGEGPYLAETDPTLNVVADGARLTNNTVACGVGECAFFVGTRNAVVADNSFASAGSSTGIHMQAGIDGSRVERNSIVATAPSGGALLGGIRVRDGSDVVVADNIVRGPWGNSIATTNLAGSHFENNRLAGATAYGVRFGAVLMTHNAFGNNQVSGAGSAAIFVQWACNNTFLGNNLEGNGRSPSAIFDATTGANVLVLVGAKNLVIDNGGGFDCDGDGVGDPNIIAGPGRVVRGVSVASPADAAVGSSGRLQ
;
A
#
# COMPACT_ATOMS: atom_id res chain seq x y z
N MET A 1 4.88 -31.27 13.27
CA MET A 1 4.33 -30.53 14.40
C MET A 1 2.93 -30.04 13.99
N ARG A 2 1.88 -30.61 14.52
CA ARG A 2 0.49 -30.24 14.18
C ARG A 2 0.13 -28.99 14.97
N ILE A 3 -0.17 -27.89 14.29
CA ILE A 3 -0.70 -26.69 14.92
C ILE A 3 -2.23 -26.76 14.80
N ALA A 4 -2.87 -26.85 15.96
CA ALA A 4 -4.31 -26.86 16.08
C ALA A 4 -4.88 -25.46 15.84
N CYS A 5 -5.90 -25.36 15.00
CA CYS A 5 -6.68 -24.15 14.81
C CYS A 5 -7.58 -23.89 16.01
N LEU A 6 -7.51 -22.67 16.56
CA LEU A 6 -8.50 -22.12 17.49
C LEU A 6 -9.43 -21.16 16.72
N PRO A 7 -10.74 -21.19 16.92
CA PRO A 7 -11.67 -20.31 16.22
C PRO A 7 -11.78 -18.96 16.94
N ALA A 8 -11.40 -17.89 16.30
CA ALA A 8 -11.80 -16.55 16.67
C ALA A 8 -12.28 -15.83 15.41
N ALA A 9 -13.49 -15.32 15.46
CA ALA A 9 -14.14 -14.60 14.38
C ALA A 9 -13.44 -13.26 14.11
N LEU A 10 -12.46 -13.31 13.23
CA LEU A 10 -11.89 -12.20 12.48
C LEU A 10 -11.59 -12.78 11.12
N THR A 11 -11.88 -12.05 10.05
CA THR A 11 -11.61 -12.41 8.66
C THR A 11 -10.21 -13.02 8.57
N ALA A 12 -10.12 -14.36 8.61
CA ALA A 12 -8.85 -15.05 8.72
C ALA A 12 -8.29 -15.24 7.32
N ILE A 13 -7.14 -14.64 7.07
CA ILE A 13 -6.26 -15.02 5.97
C ILE A 13 -5.69 -16.39 6.35
N SER A 14 -6.21 -17.46 5.76
CA SER A 14 -5.72 -18.81 5.99
C SER A 14 -4.61 -19.10 5.01
N PHE A 15 -3.35 -19.06 5.47
CA PHE A 15 -2.23 -19.62 4.72
C PHE A 15 -2.27 -21.15 4.83
N VAL A 16 -2.49 -21.83 3.72
CA VAL A 16 -2.29 -23.29 3.66
C VAL A 16 -0.83 -23.55 3.32
N VAL A 17 -0.03 -23.81 4.36
CA VAL A 17 1.31 -24.34 4.18
C VAL A 17 1.18 -25.83 3.86
N GLY A 18 1.25 -26.19 2.59
CA GLY A 18 1.37 -27.58 2.18
C GLY A 18 2.76 -28.11 2.55
N CYS A 19 2.86 -29.03 3.52
CA CYS A 19 4.10 -29.76 3.77
C CYS A 19 4.41 -30.64 2.56
N ARG A 20 5.37 -30.24 1.75
CA ARG A 20 6.06 -31.12 0.80
C ARG A 20 7.49 -31.30 1.29
N GLU A 21 7.99 -32.55 1.24
CA GLU A 21 9.38 -32.84 1.57
C GLU A 21 10.35 -32.02 0.73
N PRO A 22 11.52 -31.61 1.26
CA PRO A 22 12.42 -30.72 0.59
C PRO A 22 13.20 -31.47 -0.50
N THR A 23 12.68 -31.45 -1.72
CA THR A 23 13.47 -31.67 -2.92
C THR A 23 13.79 -30.30 -3.48
N GLY A 24 14.89 -29.70 -3.08
CA GLY A 24 15.70 -28.67 -3.72
C GLY A 24 15.06 -27.51 -4.50
N GLU A 25 13.74 -27.36 -4.52
CA GLU A 25 13.02 -26.22 -5.11
C GLU A 25 12.45 -25.33 -4.02
N ALA A 26 12.66 -24.05 -4.15
CA ALA A 26 12.16 -23.05 -3.21
C ALA A 26 10.66 -23.26 -2.94
N ALA A 27 10.29 -23.42 -1.66
CA ALA A 27 8.92 -23.62 -1.22
C ALA A 27 8.06 -22.43 -1.66
N ARG A 28 7.16 -22.64 -2.62
CA ARG A 28 6.16 -21.67 -3.03
C ARG A 28 5.11 -21.55 -1.95
N VAL A 29 4.90 -20.36 -1.46
CA VAL A 29 3.75 -20.02 -0.62
C VAL A 29 2.57 -19.77 -1.57
N GLY A 30 1.81 -20.81 -1.87
CA GLY A 30 0.51 -20.65 -2.50
C GLY A 30 -0.45 -20.02 -1.48
N ALA A 31 -0.73 -18.73 -1.62
CA ALA A 31 -1.76 -18.09 -0.81
C ALA A 31 -3.13 -18.50 -1.36
N SER A 32 -3.84 -19.38 -0.63
CA SER A 32 -5.25 -19.64 -0.89
C SER A 32 -6.08 -18.65 -0.07
N PHE A 33 -6.77 -17.74 -0.76
CA PHE A 33 -7.61 -16.74 -0.12
C PHE A 33 -9.07 -17.16 -0.20
N ALA A 34 -9.76 -17.18 0.92
CA ALA A 34 -11.20 -17.34 0.94
C ALA A 34 -11.85 -15.96 0.73
N VAL A 35 -12.34 -15.71 -0.46
CA VAL A 35 -13.17 -14.53 -0.74
C VAL A 35 -14.56 -14.81 -0.21
N SER A 36 -15.01 -14.08 0.79
CA SER A 36 -16.35 -14.22 1.36
C SER A 36 -17.38 -13.51 0.49
N GLY A 37 -18.28 -14.27 -0.08
CA GLY A 37 -19.52 -13.83 -0.71
C GLY A 37 -19.62 -14.09 -2.21
N PRO A 38 -20.81 -14.47 -2.71
CA PRO A 38 -21.02 -14.66 -4.13
C PRO A 38 -21.11 -13.29 -4.81
N ALA A 39 -20.13 -12.97 -5.65
CA ALA A 39 -20.31 -11.92 -6.62
C ALA A 39 -20.85 -12.56 -7.90
N ALA A 40 -22.15 -12.69 -7.98
CA ALA A 40 -22.78 -12.84 -9.28
C ALA A 40 -22.55 -11.55 -10.08
N CYS A 41 -22.43 -11.64 -11.41
CA CYS A 41 -22.74 -10.46 -12.24
C CYS A 41 -23.98 -9.82 -11.62
N PRO A 42 -24.01 -8.51 -11.39
CA PRO A 42 -25.23 -7.85 -10.99
C PRO A 42 -26.33 -8.33 -11.96
N ALA A 43 -27.51 -8.70 -11.43
CA ALA A 43 -28.62 -9.10 -12.27
C ALA A 43 -28.70 -8.09 -13.42
N PRO A 44 -28.84 -8.53 -14.70
CA PRO A 44 -28.89 -7.60 -15.80
C PRO A 44 -29.90 -6.50 -15.44
N PRO A 45 -29.53 -5.23 -15.58
CA PRO A 45 -30.43 -4.14 -15.30
C PRO A 45 -31.77 -4.44 -16.01
N SER A 46 -32.87 -4.07 -15.36
CA SER A 46 -34.21 -4.21 -15.93
C SER A 46 -34.20 -3.74 -17.39
N PRO A 47 -34.94 -4.33 -18.31
CA PRO A 47 -34.88 -3.99 -19.74
C PRO A 47 -35.07 -2.49 -20.09
N SER A 48 -35.37 -1.67 -19.10
CA SER A 48 -35.40 -0.22 -19.17
C SER A 48 -34.06 0.47 -19.04
N ASP A 49 -33.01 -0.23 -18.50
CA ASP A 49 -31.67 0.34 -18.33
C ASP A 49 -30.75 -0.14 -19.46
N THR A 50 -30.77 0.56 -20.56
CA THR A 50 -30.07 0.24 -21.81
C THR A 50 -28.54 0.38 -21.79
N LEU A 51 -27.87 0.43 -20.63
CA LEU A 51 -26.50 0.94 -20.56
C LEU A 51 -25.43 -0.03 -20.01
N ALA A 52 -25.77 -1.16 -19.42
CA ALA A 52 -24.74 -2.09 -18.92
C ALA A 52 -24.90 -3.48 -19.54
N SER A 53 -24.01 -3.84 -20.47
CA SER A 53 -23.83 -5.23 -20.89
C SER A 53 -22.90 -5.95 -19.91
N CYS A 54 -23.17 -7.22 -19.62
CA CYS A 54 -22.28 -8.07 -18.85
C CYS A 54 -21.77 -9.20 -19.73
N VAL A 55 -20.43 -9.30 -19.83
CA VAL A 55 -19.75 -10.35 -20.59
C VAL A 55 -19.03 -11.25 -19.62
N THR A 56 -19.29 -12.55 -19.66
CA THR A 56 -18.55 -13.53 -18.85
C THR A 56 -17.39 -14.11 -19.66
N VAL A 57 -16.20 -14.13 -19.06
CA VAL A 57 -14.97 -14.64 -19.68
C VAL A 57 -14.41 -15.79 -18.83
N THR A 58 -13.82 -16.79 -19.48
CA THR A 58 -13.38 -18.04 -18.84
C THR A 58 -11.90 -18.36 -19.08
N ASP A 59 -11.22 -17.57 -19.91
CA ASP A 59 -9.83 -17.75 -20.30
C ASP A 59 -9.20 -16.42 -20.77
N GLU A 60 -7.88 -16.43 -21.00
CA GLU A 60 -7.14 -15.25 -21.46
C GLU A 60 -7.67 -14.72 -22.80
N ALA A 61 -7.96 -15.59 -23.77
CA ALA A 61 -8.38 -15.16 -25.12
C ALA A 61 -9.71 -14.42 -25.06
N SER A 62 -10.69 -14.94 -24.31
CA SER A 62 -11.98 -14.30 -24.10
C SER A 62 -11.86 -13.00 -23.28
N LEU A 63 -10.94 -12.93 -22.31
CA LEU A 63 -10.66 -11.71 -21.54
C LEU A 63 -10.08 -10.61 -22.43
N VAL A 64 -9.04 -10.92 -23.21
CA VAL A 64 -8.41 -9.97 -24.12
C VAL A 64 -9.41 -9.44 -25.16
N ALA A 65 -10.22 -10.34 -25.73
CA ALA A 65 -11.28 -9.95 -26.67
C ALA A 65 -12.34 -9.05 -26.03
N ALA A 66 -12.79 -9.38 -24.82
CA ALA A 66 -13.77 -8.58 -24.08
C ALA A 66 -13.23 -7.19 -23.74
N VAL A 67 -12.00 -7.11 -23.18
CA VAL A 67 -11.35 -5.83 -22.84
C VAL A 67 -11.11 -5.00 -24.11
N GLY A 68 -10.65 -5.63 -25.21
CA GLY A 68 -10.37 -4.94 -26.47
C GLY A 68 -11.61 -4.42 -27.21
N SER A 69 -12.80 -5.00 -26.97
CA SER A 69 -14.06 -4.59 -27.56
C SER A 69 -15.02 -3.89 -26.60
N ALA A 70 -14.60 -3.70 -25.35
CA ALA A 70 -15.41 -3.13 -24.28
C ALA A 70 -15.97 -1.75 -24.63
N LYS A 71 -17.18 -1.48 -24.15
CA LYS A 71 -17.82 -0.16 -24.21
C LYS A 71 -17.84 0.47 -22.83
N PRO A 72 -17.95 1.81 -22.74
CA PRO A 72 -18.17 2.46 -21.46
C PRO A 72 -19.34 1.84 -20.68
N PHE A 73 -19.16 1.66 -19.37
CA PHE A 73 -20.11 1.02 -18.44
C PHE A 73 -20.29 -0.49 -18.62
N GLU A 74 -19.50 -1.14 -19.46
CA GLU A 74 -19.56 -2.58 -19.61
C GLU A 74 -18.99 -3.30 -18.39
N VAL A 75 -19.62 -4.41 -18.01
CA VAL A 75 -19.15 -5.31 -16.95
C VAL A 75 -18.52 -6.54 -17.59
N ILE A 76 -17.27 -6.80 -17.28
CA ILE A 76 -16.54 -8.00 -17.69
C ILE A 76 -16.37 -8.88 -16.44
N ALA A 77 -17.03 -10.02 -16.40
CA ALA A 77 -17.05 -10.92 -15.26
C ALA A 77 -16.19 -12.16 -15.51
N LEU A 78 -15.11 -12.33 -14.74
CA LEU A 78 -14.25 -13.51 -14.83
C LEU A 78 -14.93 -14.70 -14.15
N ASN A 79 -14.95 -15.83 -14.83
CA ASN A 79 -15.44 -17.09 -14.30
C ASN A 79 -14.31 -18.13 -14.36
N GLY A 80 -13.58 -18.26 -13.27
CA GLY A 80 -12.42 -19.09 -13.12
C GLY A 80 -11.14 -18.30 -12.83
N PHE A 81 -10.10 -19.02 -12.44
CA PHE A 81 -8.76 -18.48 -12.18
C PHE A 81 -7.80 -19.02 -13.24
N PHE A 82 -7.35 -18.18 -14.14
CA PHE A 82 -6.60 -18.61 -15.32
C PHE A 82 -5.33 -17.78 -15.56
N PRO A 83 -4.31 -18.38 -16.24
CA PRO A 83 -3.08 -17.69 -16.55
C PRO A 83 -3.29 -16.62 -17.62
N VAL A 84 -2.45 -15.59 -17.60
CA VAL A 84 -2.29 -14.65 -18.71
C VAL A 84 -0.84 -14.64 -19.17
N SER A 85 -0.64 -14.57 -20.49
CA SER A 85 0.67 -14.60 -21.13
C SER A 85 1.17 -13.22 -21.58
N ALA A 86 0.32 -12.21 -21.48
CA ALA A 86 0.59 -10.82 -21.79
C ALA A 86 -0.14 -9.90 -20.84
N ASP A 87 0.29 -8.63 -20.78
CA ASP A 87 -0.35 -7.60 -19.99
C ASP A 87 -1.81 -7.42 -20.41
N VAL A 88 -2.73 -7.49 -19.43
CA VAL A 88 -4.15 -7.18 -19.67
C VAL A 88 -4.36 -5.67 -19.52
N VAL A 89 -4.61 -4.97 -20.63
CA VAL A 89 -4.67 -3.50 -20.67
C VAL A 89 -6.08 -3.01 -20.88
N ILE A 90 -6.64 -2.28 -19.91
CA ILE A 90 -7.97 -1.66 -20.00
C ILE A 90 -7.82 -0.20 -20.44
N THR A 91 -8.29 0.10 -21.66
CA THR A 91 -8.24 1.44 -22.26
C THR A 91 -9.62 2.08 -22.41
N THR A 92 -10.69 1.34 -22.15
CA THR A 92 -12.05 1.85 -22.22
C THR A 92 -12.49 2.41 -20.88
N PRO A 93 -12.97 3.65 -20.79
CA PRO A 93 -13.39 4.27 -19.54
C PRO A 93 -14.65 3.62 -18.97
N LEU A 94 -14.78 3.71 -17.63
CA LEU A 94 -15.96 3.29 -16.88
C LEU A 94 -16.28 1.78 -16.99
N VAL A 95 -15.32 0.96 -17.43
CA VAL A 95 -15.44 -0.50 -17.43
C VAL A 95 -15.34 -1.02 -16.02
N THR A 96 -16.13 -2.04 -15.70
CA THR A 96 -16.00 -2.82 -14.47
C THR A 96 -15.46 -4.21 -14.79
N LEU A 97 -14.30 -4.56 -14.23
CA LEU A 97 -13.74 -5.90 -14.23
C LEU A 97 -14.05 -6.54 -12.88
N THR A 98 -14.76 -7.67 -12.86
CA THR A 98 -15.21 -8.31 -11.61
C THR A 98 -15.21 -9.83 -11.70
N CYS A 99 -15.55 -10.53 -10.61
CA CYS A 99 -15.69 -11.97 -10.62
C CYS A 99 -17.15 -12.41 -10.87
N ALA A 100 -17.35 -13.44 -11.70
CA ALA A 100 -18.62 -14.14 -11.83
C ALA A 100 -18.83 -15.17 -10.69
N THR A 101 -17.74 -15.77 -10.23
CA THR A 101 -17.73 -16.73 -9.11
C THR A 101 -16.63 -16.37 -8.13
N PRO A 102 -16.78 -16.62 -6.82
CA PRO A 102 -15.75 -16.39 -5.84
C PRO A 102 -14.43 -17.08 -6.19
N GLY A 103 -13.31 -16.36 -6.04
CA GLY A 103 -11.97 -16.86 -6.38
C GLY A 103 -11.59 -16.74 -7.85
N SER A 104 -12.45 -16.16 -8.68
CA SER A 104 -12.11 -15.87 -10.07
C SER A 104 -11.06 -14.77 -10.15
N GLY A 105 -10.21 -14.85 -11.17
CA GLY A 105 -9.13 -13.88 -11.37
C GLY A 105 -8.12 -14.32 -12.41
N ILE A 106 -6.95 -13.70 -12.37
CA ILE A 106 -5.85 -13.96 -13.30
C ILE A 106 -4.52 -14.10 -12.56
N PHE A 107 -3.60 -14.83 -13.14
CA PHE A 107 -2.26 -14.98 -12.59
C PHE A 107 -1.17 -14.96 -13.66
N ALA A 108 0.04 -14.52 -13.26
CA ALA A 108 1.24 -14.61 -14.07
C ALA A 108 1.85 -16.03 -13.92
N PRO A 109 1.98 -16.82 -15.01
CA PRO A 109 2.65 -18.12 -14.93
C PRO A 109 4.14 -17.96 -14.58
N GLN A 110 4.74 -19.03 -14.07
CA GLN A 110 6.19 -19.06 -13.87
C GLN A 110 6.93 -18.92 -15.20
N GLY A 111 7.96 -18.06 -15.19
CA GLY A 111 8.73 -17.77 -16.41
C GLY A 111 7.95 -16.92 -17.42
N SER A 112 6.87 -16.30 -17.01
CA SER A 112 6.10 -15.36 -17.82
C SER A 112 6.96 -14.16 -18.23
N THR A 113 6.67 -13.62 -19.42
CA THR A 113 7.20 -12.33 -19.90
C THR A 113 6.26 -11.16 -19.62
N VAL A 114 5.19 -11.41 -18.88
CA VAL A 114 4.24 -10.36 -18.41
C VAL A 114 5.01 -9.39 -17.53
N VAL A 115 4.90 -8.10 -17.84
CA VAL A 115 5.49 -7.01 -17.04
C VAL A 115 4.49 -6.54 -16.01
N PHE A 116 3.23 -6.38 -16.41
CA PHE A 116 2.13 -6.01 -15.53
C PHE A 116 1.00 -7.03 -15.68
N LEU A 117 0.49 -7.56 -14.60
CA LEU A 117 -0.63 -8.50 -14.71
C LEU A 117 -1.90 -7.79 -15.22
N LEU A 118 -2.15 -6.58 -14.73
CA LEU A 118 -3.29 -5.76 -15.13
C LEU A 118 -2.87 -4.28 -15.20
N VAL A 119 -3.20 -3.65 -16.31
CA VAL A 119 -2.93 -2.23 -16.56
C VAL A 119 -4.24 -1.48 -16.77
N VAL A 120 -4.44 -0.38 -16.04
CA VAL A 120 -5.61 0.49 -16.16
C VAL A 120 -5.18 1.85 -16.70
N HIS A 121 -5.52 2.12 -17.95
CA HIS A 121 -5.22 3.37 -18.65
C HIS A 121 -6.47 4.21 -18.99
N ALA A 122 -7.60 3.92 -18.35
CA ALA A 122 -8.85 4.60 -18.65
C ALA A 122 -9.55 5.13 -17.40
N PHE A 123 -10.15 6.31 -17.50
CA PHE A 123 -10.87 6.98 -16.43
C PHE A 123 -11.99 6.11 -15.85
N GLY A 124 -12.12 6.12 -14.53
CA GLY A 124 -13.25 5.55 -13.80
C GLY A 124 -13.39 4.02 -13.89
N VAL A 125 -12.34 3.31 -14.29
CA VAL A 125 -12.35 1.84 -14.31
C VAL A 125 -12.46 1.30 -12.88
N THR A 126 -13.29 0.28 -12.72
CA THR A 126 -13.44 -0.46 -11.46
C THR A 126 -12.88 -1.87 -11.61
N VAL A 127 -12.00 -2.28 -10.69
CA VAL A 127 -11.51 -3.66 -10.54
C VAL A 127 -12.00 -4.16 -9.19
N ASP A 128 -12.90 -5.13 -9.19
CA ASP A 128 -13.64 -5.50 -7.98
C ASP A 128 -13.71 -7.03 -7.79
N ARG A 129 -13.44 -7.50 -6.56
CA ARG A 129 -13.60 -8.89 -6.13
C ARG A 129 -12.82 -9.95 -6.92
N LEU A 130 -11.68 -9.59 -7.45
CA LEU A 130 -10.81 -10.49 -8.21
C LEU A 130 -9.66 -11.02 -7.35
N VAL A 131 -9.15 -12.17 -7.76
CA VAL A 131 -7.83 -12.66 -7.36
C VAL A 131 -6.83 -12.27 -8.45
N LEU A 132 -5.85 -11.45 -8.09
CA LEU A 132 -4.77 -11.00 -8.96
C LEU A 132 -3.45 -11.55 -8.40
N ASP A 133 -2.90 -12.57 -9.03
CA ASP A 133 -1.66 -13.21 -8.57
C ASP A 133 -0.50 -12.92 -9.52
N GLY A 134 0.26 -11.88 -9.15
CA GLY A 134 1.52 -11.51 -9.79
C GLY A 134 2.75 -12.11 -9.08
N GLY A 135 2.58 -13.16 -8.29
CA GLY A 135 3.67 -13.75 -7.49
C GLY A 135 4.88 -14.23 -8.30
N ASN A 136 4.73 -14.44 -9.59
CA ASN A 136 5.83 -14.82 -10.50
C ASN A 136 6.35 -13.64 -11.35
N LEU A 137 5.81 -12.43 -11.20
CA LEU A 137 6.36 -11.23 -11.85
C LEU A 137 7.74 -10.89 -11.27
N GLY A 138 8.66 -10.47 -12.14
CA GLY A 138 10.04 -10.17 -11.75
C GLY A 138 10.96 -11.39 -11.64
N GLU A 139 10.48 -12.62 -11.85
CA GLU A 139 11.34 -13.82 -11.93
C GLU A 139 12.01 -13.98 -13.32
N GLY A 140 11.64 -13.17 -14.31
CA GLY A 140 12.21 -13.14 -15.65
C GLY A 140 13.50 -12.31 -15.74
N PRO A 141 14.11 -12.22 -16.94
CA PRO A 141 15.35 -11.45 -17.14
C PRO A 141 15.19 -9.92 -16.92
N TYR A 142 14.00 -9.45 -16.75
CA TYR A 142 13.69 -8.06 -16.37
C TYR A 142 13.47 -7.98 -14.86
N LEU A 143 14.56 -7.92 -14.11
CA LEU A 143 14.57 -7.66 -12.67
C LEU A 143 14.29 -6.18 -12.41
N ALA A 144 13.14 -5.67 -12.80
CA ALA A 144 12.75 -4.33 -12.40
C ALA A 144 11.99 -4.40 -11.08
N GLU A 145 12.51 -3.77 -10.04
CA GLU A 145 11.82 -3.55 -8.76
C GLU A 145 10.45 -2.82 -8.93
N THR A 146 10.11 -2.48 -10.16
CA THR A 146 8.99 -1.65 -10.58
C THR A 146 7.90 -2.40 -11.34
N ASP A 147 7.95 -3.73 -11.45
CA ASP A 147 6.93 -4.50 -12.18
C ASP A 147 5.72 -4.78 -11.26
N PRO A 148 4.74 -3.87 -11.18
CA PRO A 148 3.60 -4.05 -10.30
C PRO A 148 2.63 -5.10 -10.86
N THR A 149 2.00 -5.84 -9.96
CA THR A 149 0.89 -6.72 -10.33
C THR A 149 -0.25 -5.92 -10.96
N LEU A 150 -0.52 -4.74 -10.43
CA LEU A 150 -1.50 -3.80 -10.96
C LEU A 150 -0.85 -2.44 -11.19
N ASN A 151 -0.93 -1.92 -12.41
CA ASN A 151 -0.48 -0.58 -12.79
C ASN A 151 -1.70 0.28 -13.17
N VAL A 152 -1.87 1.44 -12.50
CA VAL A 152 -2.99 2.35 -12.70
C VAL A 152 -2.49 3.74 -13.06
N VAL A 153 -2.89 4.22 -14.25
CA VAL A 153 -2.49 5.52 -14.80
C VAL A 153 -3.75 6.27 -15.27
N ALA A 154 -4.79 6.31 -14.43
CA ALA A 154 -6.06 6.93 -14.84
C ALA A 154 -6.86 7.44 -13.65
N ASP A 155 -7.38 8.65 -13.77
CA ASP A 155 -8.20 9.29 -12.74
C ASP A 155 -9.47 8.49 -12.41
N GLY A 156 -9.88 8.53 -11.15
CA GLY A 156 -11.12 7.93 -10.68
C GLY A 156 -11.12 6.39 -10.67
N ALA A 157 -9.98 5.74 -10.88
CA ALA A 157 -9.89 4.28 -10.83
C ALA A 157 -10.26 3.74 -9.43
N ARG A 158 -10.94 2.60 -9.40
CA ARG A 158 -11.39 1.95 -8.17
C ARG A 158 -10.87 0.51 -8.11
N LEU A 159 -10.11 0.20 -7.07
CA LEU A 159 -9.63 -1.14 -6.76
C LEU A 159 -10.29 -1.56 -5.45
N THR A 160 -11.29 -2.46 -5.51
CA THR A 160 -12.10 -2.78 -4.33
C THR A 160 -12.27 -4.29 -4.13
N ASN A 161 -12.24 -4.73 -2.87
CA ASN A 161 -12.51 -6.12 -2.47
C ASN A 161 -11.61 -7.18 -3.16
N ASN A 162 -10.46 -6.81 -3.69
CA ASN A 162 -9.58 -7.75 -4.38
C ASN A 162 -8.63 -8.45 -3.42
N THR A 163 -8.17 -9.60 -3.86
CA THR A 163 -7.03 -10.29 -3.27
C THR A 163 -5.86 -10.19 -4.24
N VAL A 164 -4.79 -9.56 -3.81
CA VAL A 164 -3.62 -9.28 -4.65
C VAL A 164 -2.39 -9.93 -4.03
N ALA A 165 -1.79 -10.88 -4.73
CA ALA A 165 -0.47 -11.42 -4.41
C ALA A 165 0.57 -10.80 -5.34
N CYS A 166 1.71 -10.43 -4.79
CA CYS A 166 2.81 -9.85 -5.54
C CYS A 166 4.13 -10.54 -5.20
N GLY A 167 4.98 -10.66 -6.20
CA GLY A 167 6.32 -11.22 -6.08
C GLY A 167 7.33 -10.15 -5.64
N VAL A 168 8.33 -9.92 -6.47
CA VAL A 168 9.43 -8.98 -6.22
C VAL A 168 8.99 -7.52 -6.46
N GLY A 169 8.00 -7.31 -7.35
CA GLY A 169 7.48 -5.99 -7.70
C GLY A 169 6.44 -5.45 -6.73
N GLU A 170 5.90 -4.27 -7.02
CA GLU A 170 4.85 -3.63 -6.22
C GLU A 170 3.50 -4.35 -6.40
N CYS A 171 2.69 -4.43 -5.35
CA CYS A 171 1.38 -5.07 -5.49
C CYS A 171 0.42 -4.21 -6.32
N ALA A 172 0.38 -2.91 -6.05
CA ALA A 172 -0.41 -1.95 -6.81
C ALA A 172 0.33 -0.62 -6.93
N PHE A 173 0.45 -0.12 -8.15
CA PHE A 173 1.15 1.12 -8.48
C PHE A 173 0.23 2.10 -9.20
N PHE A 174 0.06 3.28 -8.63
CA PHE A 174 -0.79 4.36 -9.14
C PHE A 174 0.08 5.57 -9.47
N VAL A 175 0.05 6.01 -10.72
CA VAL A 175 0.84 7.15 -11.20
C VAL A 175 -0.07 8.18 -11.87
N GLY A 176 -0.01 9.43 -11.42
CA GLY A 176 -0.80 10.51 -12.00
C GLY A 176 -2.30 10.30 -11.89
N THR A 177 -2.77 9.63 -10.84
CA THR A 177 -4.14 9.13 -10.70
C THR A 177 -4.88 9.89 -9.62
N ARG A 178 -5.70 10.86 -9.98
CA ARG A 178 -6.54 11.63 -9.06
C ARG A 178 -7.81 10.87 -8.68
N ASN A 179 -8.29 11.11 -7.46
CA ASN A 179 -9.54 10.54 -6.96
C ASN A 179 -9.60 8.99 -7.07
N ALA A 180 -8.46 8.32 -7.05
CA ALA A 180 -8.41 6.87 -7.00
C ALA A 180 -8.94 6.35 -5.65
N VAL A 181 -9.60 5.19 -5.67
CA VAL A 181 -10.09 4.52 -4.47
C VAL A 181 -9.51 3.12 -4.41
N VAL A 182 -8.70 2.85 -3.38
CA VAL A 182 -8.15 1.53 -3.07
C VAL A 182 -8.72 1.10 -1.74
N ALA A 183 -9.76 0.25 -1.75
CA ALA A 183 -10.49 -0.05 -0.53
C ALA A 183 -10.86 -1.52 -0.39
N ASP A 184 -10.86 -2.00 0.85
CA ASP A 184 -11.34 -3.33 1.21
C ASP A 184 -10.56 -4.48 0.53
N ASN A 185 -9.29 -4.24 0.13
CA ASN A 185 -8.45 -5.24 -0.52
C ASN A 185 -7.56 -5.98 0.48
N SER A 186 -7.15 -7.18 0.08
CA SER A 186 -6.11 -7.96 0.76
C SER A 186 -4.87 -8.06 -0.12
N PHE A 187 -3.76 -7.51 0.34
CA PHE A 187 -2.46 -7.55 -0.35
C PHE A 187 -1.50 -8.45 0.41
N ALA A 188 -0.83 -9.35 -0.31
CA ALA A 188 0.24 -10.19 0.23
C ALA A 188 1.49 -10.05 -0.62
N SER A 189 2.59 -9.62 -0.01
CA SER A 189 3.91 -9.51 -0.65
C SER A 189 4.85 -10.59 -0.13
N ALA A 190 5.46 -11.33 -1.05
CA ALA A 190 6.48 -12.33 -0.75
C ALA A 190 7.90 -11.76 -0.75
N GLY A 191 8.08 -10.49 -1.17
CA GLY A 191 9.39 -9.93 -1.45
C GLY A 191 9.60 -8.48 -1.07
N SER A 192 10.55 -7.87 -1.70
CA SER A 192 11.26 -6.66 -1.31
C SER A 192 10.60 -5.33 -1.68
N SER A 193 9.37 -5.33 -2.13
CA SER A 193 8.75 -4.16 -2.74
C SER A 193 7.72 -3.44 -1.86
N THR A 194 6.84 -2.66 -2.46
CA THR A 194 5.79 -1.88 -1.80
C THR A 194 4.42 -2.55 -1.97
N GLY A 195 3.58 -2.54 -0.96
CA GLY A 195 2.21 -3.05 -1.06
C GLY A 195 1.37 -2.17 -1.97
N ILE A 196 1.09 -0.94 -1.56
CA ILE A 196 0.38 0.07 -2.36
C ILE A 196 1.29 1.27 -2.55
N HIS A 197 1.62 1.62 -3.79
CA HIS A 197 2.39 2.80 -4.12
C HIS A 197 1.56 3.78 -4.95
N MET A 198 1.40 5.00 -4.47
CA MET A 198 0.72 6.09 -5.16
C MET A 198 1.68 7.25 -5.33
N GLN A 199 1.83 7.78 -6.55
CA GLN A 199 2.73 8.91 -6.81
C GLN A 199 2.27 9.84 -7.93
N ALA A 200 2.80 11.08 -7.91
CA ALA A 200 2.71 12.06 -8.99
C ALA A 200 1.27 12.49 -9.37
N GLY A 201 0.68 13.37 -8.55
CA GLY A 201 -0.65 13.93 -8.85
C GLY A 201 -1.80 13.01 -8.46
N ILE A 202 -1.71 12.46 -7.28
CA ILE A 202 -2.71 11.54 -6.69
C ILE A 202 -3.76 12.27 -5.84
N ASP A 203 -4.03 13.52 -6.15
CA ASP A 203 -4.89 14.40 -5.35
C ASP A 203 -6.29 13.80 -5.11
N GLY A 204 -6.80 13.93 -3.90
CA GLY A 204 -8.10 13.44 -3.50
C GLY A 204 -8.25 11.92 -3.45
N SER A 205 -7.17 11.16 -3.62
CA SER A 205 -7.19 9.70 -3.61
C SER A 205 -7.37 9.13 -2.21
N ARG A 206 -7.90 7.89 -2.12
CA ARG A 206 -8.24 7.22 -0.86
C ARG A 206 -7.68 5.81 -0.83
N VAL A 207 -7.01 5.46 0.28
CA VAL A 207 -6.51 4.11 0.58
C VAL A 207 -7.14 3.68 1.90
N GLU A 208 -8.16 2.85 1.87
CA GLU A 208 -9.00 2.60 3.04
C GLU A 208 -9.31 1.13 3.28
N ARG A 209 -9.31 0.71 4.54
CA ARG A 209 -9.73 -0.62 4.99
C ARG A 209 -9.01 -1.79 4.29
N ASN A 210 -7.79 -1.57 3.82
CA ASN A 210 -7.00 -2.63 3.23
C ASN A 210 -6.23 -3.42 4.29
N SER A 211 -6.03 -4.71 4.04
CA SER A 211 -5.13 -5.58 4.79
C SER A 211 -3.88 -5.83 3.95
N ILE A 212 -2.72 -5.39 4.43
CA ILE A 212 -1.46 -5.40 3.67
C ILE A 212 -0.41 -6.14 4.49
N VAL A 213 0.07 -7.27 3.98
CA VAL A 213 0.99 -8.16 4.70
C VAL A 213 2.24 -8.42 3.88
N ALA A 214 3.42 -8.27 4.50
CA ALA A 214 4.67 -8.80 3.95
C ALA A 214 5.07 -10.07 4.70
N THR A 215 5.53 -11.08 3.97
CA THR A 215 6.05 -12.34 4.52
C THR A 215 7.57 -12.37 4.58
N ALA A 216 8.24 -11.51 3.81
CA ALA A 216 9.69 -11.33 3.82
C ALA A 216 10.08 -9.85 3.96
N PRO A 217 11.29 -9.54 4.47
CA PRO A 217 11.76 -8.17 4.62
C PRO A 217 11.81 -7.42 3.28
N SER A 218 11.25 -6.22 3.24
CA SER A 218 11.43 -5.31 2.10
C SER A 218 12.79 -4.62 2.22
N GLY A 219 13.58 -4.65 1.13
CA GLY A 219 15.00 -4.29 1.15
C GLY A 219 15.34 -2.79 1.12
N GLY A 220 14.39 -1.86 1.20
CA GLY A 220 14.65 -0.44 1.02
C GLY A 220 14.10 0.48 2.10
N ALA A 221 14.90 1.47 2.51
CA ALA A 221 14.52 2.47 3.51
C ALA A 221 13.33 3.38 3.10
N LEU A 222 12.98 3.40 1.81
CA LEU A 222 11.86 4.17 1.27
C LEU A 222 10.66 3.29 0.91
N LEU A 223 10.80 1.97 0.98
CA LEU A 223 9.74 1.02 0.67
C LEU A 223 8.82 0.85 1.87
N GLY A 224 7.55 0.57 1.61
CA GLY A 224 6.56 0.45 2.68
C GLY A 224 5.37 -0.39 2.33
N GLY A 225 4.58 -0.76 3.33
CA GLY A 225 3.29 -1.38 3.09
C GLY A 225 2.39 -0.45 2.27
N ILE A 226 2.35 0.83 2.64
CA ILE A 226 1.72 1.90 1.87
C ILE A 226 2.75 3.00 1.64
N ARG A 227 2.94 3.40 0.39
CA ARG A 227 3.77 4.53 -0.01
C ARG A 227 2.93 5.55 -0.75
N VAL A 228 2.94 6.80 -0.28
CA VAL A 228 2.15 7.89 -0.86
C VAL A 228 3.04 9.11 -1.06
N ARG A 229 3.07 9.66 -2.27
CA ARG A 229 3.94 10.79 -2.57
C ARG A 229 3.40 11.71 -3.67
N ASP A 230 3.79 12.98 -3.60
CA ASP A 230 3.55 13.99 -4.63
C ASP A 230 2.03 14.22 -4.89
N GLY A 231 1.29 14.64 -3.85
CA GLY A 231 -0.14 14.90 -3.94
C GLY A 231 -0.70 15.73 -2.80
N SER A 232 -2.00 15.98 -2.85
CA SER A 232 -2.75 16.70 -1.83
C SER A 232 -4.08 16.00 -1.50
N ASP A 233 -4.60 16.29 -0.31
CA ASP A 233 -5.92 15.82 0.15
C ASP A 233 -6.10 14.29 0.06
N VAL A 234 -5.01 13.54 0.23
CA VAL A 234 -5.04 12.07 0.21
C VAL A 234 -5.50 11.54 1.55
N VAL A 235 -6.37 10.54 1.53
CA VAL A 235 -6.85 9.85 2.74
C VAL A 235 -6.27 8.44 2.81
N VAL A 236 -5.58 8.11 3.91
CA VAL A 236 -5.08 6.76 4.23
C VAL A 236 -5.69 6.35 5.56
N ALA A 237 -6.79 5.57 5.52
CA ALA A 237 -7.57 5.33 6.72
C ALA A 237 -7.94 3.84 6.93
N ASP A 238 -8.05 3.44 8.20
CA ASP A 238 -8.54 2.13 8.63
C ASP A 238 -7.76 0.93 8.04
N ASN A 239 -6.53 1.13 7.58
CA ASN A 239 -5.72 0.06 7.02
C ASN A 239 -5.01 -0.75 8.10
N ILE A 240 -4.80 -2.04 7.81
CA ILE A 240 -3.98 -2.94 8.61
C ILE A 240 -2.72 -3.27 7.82
N VAL A 241 -1.57 -2.79 8.27
CA VAL A 241 -0.27 -3.03 7.65
C VAL A 241 0.59 -3.85 8.60
N ARG A 242 1.03 -5.02 8.17
CA ARG A 242 1.81 -5.96 9.00
C ARG A 242 2.99 -6.54 8.24
N GLY A 243 4.02 -6.88 9.01
CA GLY A 243 5.18 -7.59 8.49
C GLY A 243 6.43 -6.72 8.39
N PRO A 244 7.54 -7.32 7.95
CA PRO A 244 8.86 -6.70 8.00
C PRO A 244 9.09 -5.70 6.84
N TRP A 245 8.16 -4.79 6.64
CA TRP A 245 8.35 -3.66 5.73
C TRP A 245 9.49 -2.76 6.22
N GLY A 246 10.17 -2.07 5.32
CA GLY A 246 11.08 -0.98 5.71
C GLY A 246 10.34 0.05 6.56
N ASN A 247 9.19 0.50 6.05
CA ASN A 247 8.22 1.32 6.80
C ASN A 247 6.82 0.71 6.65
N SER A 248 5.93 0.85 7.62
CA SER A 248 4.54 0.48 7.39
C SER A 248 3.85 1.49 6.47
N ILE A 249 4.04 2.79 6.73
CA ILE A 249 3.62 3.89 5.84
C ILE A 249 4.83 4.78 5.56
N ALA A 250 5.08 5.08 4.29
CA ALA A 250 6.09 6.05 3.85
C ALA A 250 5.43 7.17 3.03
N THR A 251 5.72 8.42 3.38
CA THR A 251 5.12 9.58 2.73
C THR A 251 6.16 10.63 2.36
N THR A 252 5.91 11.32 1.27
CA THR A 252 6.79 12.41 0.82
C THR A 252 6.01 13.42 -0.02
N ASN A 253 6.28 14.71 0.12
CA ASN A 253 5.68 15.78 -0.67
C ASN A 253 4.14 15.73 -0.70
N LEU A 254 3.51 15.76 0.47
CA LEU A 254 2.06 15.78 0.61
C LEU A 254 1.60 17.03 1.35
N ALA A 255 0.42 17.52 0.97
CA ALA A 255 -0.24 18.64 1.63
C ALA A 255 -1.71 18.28 1.94
N GLY A 256 -2.23 18.74 3.08
CA GLY A 256 -3.63 18.59 3.45
C GLY A 256 -4.14 17.16 3.59
N SER A 257 -3.25 16.17 3.68
CA SER A 257 -3.61 14.75 3.66
C SER A 257 -3.89 14.20 5.05
N HIS A 258 -4.71 13.13 5.12
CA HIS A 258 -5.17 12.52 6.36
C HIS A 258 -4.76 11.06 6.47
N PHE A 259 -4.15 10.70 7.62
CA PHE A 259 -3.73 9.34 7.96
C PHE A 259 -4.40 8.94 9.27
N GLU A 260 -5.47 8.15 9.21
CA GLU A 260 -6.33 7.94 10.37
C GLU A 260 -6.64 6.47 10.65
N ASN A 261 -6.72 6.12 11.93
CA ASN A 261 -7.18 4.81 12.41
C ASN A 261 -6.39 3.60 11.85
N ASN A 262 -5.19 3.79 11.32
CA ASN A 262 -4.41 2.69 10.76
C ASN A 262 -3.78 1.86 11.89
N ARG A 263 -3.67 0.54 11.66
CA ARG A 263 -2.96 -0.40 12.53
C ARG A 263 -1.69 -0.87 11.86
N LEU A 264 -0.56 -0.41 12.36
CA LEU A 264 0.76 -0.59 11.76
C LEU A 264 1.64 -1.44 12.68
N ALA A 265 2.17 -2.56 12.18
CA ALA A 265 2.97 -3.46 13.02
C ALA A 265 4.15 -4.12 12.30
N GLY A 266 5.30 -4.17 12.99
CA GLY A 266 6.43 -4.99 12.61
C GLY A 266 7.35 -4.38 11.54
N ALA A 267 7.29 -3.07 11.29
CA ALA A 267 8.22 -2.39 10.39
C ALA A 267 9.69 -2.53 10.88
N THR A 268 10.62 -2.75 9.95
CA THR A 268 12.04 -2.93 10.30
C THR A 268 12.73 -1.61 10.65
N ALA A 269 12.26 -0.50 10.10
CA ALA A 269 12.75 0.84 10.45
C ALA A 269 11.66 1.66 11.16
N TYR A 270 10.72 2.22 10.43
CA TYR A 270 9.72 3.14 11.00
C TYR A 270 8.29 2.62 10.80
N GLY A 271 7.45 2.76 11.81
CA GLY A 271 6.01 2.57 11.63
C GLY A 271 5.47 3.54 10.60
N VAL A 272 5.80 4.82 10.76
CA VAL A 272 5.50 5.86 9.78
C VAL A 272 6.75 6.69 9.52
N ARG A 273 7.06 6.92 8.25
CA ARG A 273 8.07 7.87 7.80
C ARG A 273 7.41 9.03 7.07
N PHE A 274 7.53 10.23 7.65
CA PHE A 274 7.16 11.48 7.04
C PHE A 274 8.42 12.18 6.53
N GLY A 275 8.47 12.53 5.23
CA GLY A 275 9.51 13.38 4.72
C GLY A 275 10.30 12.82 3.54
N ALA A 276 11.41 13.43 3.26
CA ALA A 276 12.30 13.51 2.11
C ALA A 276 12.03 14.75 1.23
N VAL A 277 10.81 15.31 1.19
CA VAL A 277 10.45 16.60 0.60
C VAL A 277 9.36 17.20 1.49
N LEU A 278 9.13 18.48 1.44
CA LEU A 278 8.28 19.24 2.36
C LEU A 278 6.87 18.65 2.47
N MET A 279 6.49 18.35 3.71
CA MET A 279 5.19 17.85 4.13
C MET A 279 4.47 18.94 4.92
N THR A 280 3.28 19.36 4.48
CA THR A 280 2.58 20.47 5.13
C THR A 280 1.10 20.19 5.37
N HIS A 281 0.60 20.67 6.54
CA HIS A 281 -0.82 20.65 6.88
C HIS A 281 -1.46 19.25 6.83
N ASN A 282 -0.68 18.19 7.05
CA ASN A 282 -1.20 16.84 7.09
C ASN A 282 -1.63 16.48 8.53
N ALA A 283 -2.66 15.65 8.63
CA ALA A 283 -3.14 15.11 9.90
C ALA A 283 -2.83 13.61 10.01
N PHE A 284 -2.21 13.22 11.12
CA PHE A 284 -1.97 11.83 11.49
C PHE A 284 -2.68 11.55 12.80
N GLY A 285 -3.84 10.86 12.75
CA GLY A 285 -4.77 10.74 13.87
C GLY A 285 -5.16 9.31 14.23
N ASN A 286 -5.27 9.02 15.53
CA ASN A 286 -5.81 7.76 16.08
C ASN A 286 -5.16 6.47 15.53
N ASN A 287 -3.92 6.53 15.05
CA ASN A 287 -3.22 5.36 14.55
C ASN A 287 -2.60 4.55 15.68
N GLN A 288 -2.54 3.25 15.50
CA GLN A 288 -1.82 2.34 16.39
C GLN A 288 -0.54 1.86 15.69
N VAL A 289 0.62 2.18 16.26
CA VAL A 289 1.93 1.80 15.73
C VAL A 289 2.67 0.96 16.75
N SER A 290 3.12 -0.24 16.35
CA SER A 290 3.83 -1.15 17.25
C SER A 290 4.93 -1.93 16.54
N GLY A 291 5.97 -2.34 17.29
CA GLY A 291 7.04 -3.20 16.81
C GLY A 291 7.92 -2.58 15.73
N ALA A 292 8.00 -1.25 15.63
CA ALA A 292 8.94 -0.57 14.73
C ALA A 292 10.38 -0.70 15.25
N GLY A 293 11.31 -0.97 14.34
CA GLY A 293 12.71 -1.24 14.72
C GLY A 293 13.49 0.00 15.16
N SER A 294 13.21 1.17 14.59
CA SER A 294 13.90 2.43 14.90
C SER A 294 13.03 3.43 15.64
N ALA A 295 11.84 3.75 15.12
CA ALA A 295 10.85 4.59 15.78
C ALA A 295 9.43 4.31 15.29
N ALA A 296 8.42 4.62 16.10
CA ALA A 296 7.04 4.55 15.65
C ALA A 296 6.77 5.59 14.55
N ILE A 297 7.22 6.82 14.75
CA ILE A 297 7.09 7.93 13.78
C ILE A 297 8.46 8.59 13.59
N PHE A 298 8.88 8.76 12.35
CA PHE A 298 10.03 9.59 11.97
C PHE A 298 9.56 10.73 11.09
N VAL A 299 9.90 11.97 11.45
CA VAL A 299 9.46 13.21 10.79
C VAL A 299 10.65 14.03 10.35
N GLN A 300 10.72 14.32 9.05
CA GLN A 300 11.71 15.21 8.45
C GLN A 300 11.07 16.06 7.36
N TRP A 301 11.61 17.25 7.05
CA TRP A 301 11.07 18.16 6.04
C TRP A 301 9.57 18.39 6.20
N ALA A 302 9.14 18.81 7.39
CA ALA A 302 7.74 18.84 7.75
C ALA A 302 7.37 20.09 8.55
N CYS A 303 6.31 20.77 8.09
CA CYS A 303 5.78 21.99 8.69
C CYS A 303 4.27 21.90 8.92
N ASN A 304 3.79 22.42 10.04
CA ASN A 304 2.37 22.60 10.30
C ASN A 304 1.55 21.29 10.23
N ASN A 305 2.15 20.14 10.53
CA ASN A 305 1.43 18.88 10.59
C ASN A 305 0.94 18.58 12.00
N THR A 306 -0.14 17.79 12.11
CA THR A 306 -0.72 17.40 13.40
C THR A 306 -0.66 15.88 13.59
N PHE A 307 -0.27 15.44 14.81
CA PHE A 307 -0.18 14.04 15.22
C PHE A 307 -0.98 13.89 16.51
N LEU A 308 -2.28 13.52 16.41
CA LEU A 308 -3.22 13.52 17.52
C LEU A 308 -3.78 12.12 17.81
N GLY A 309 -3.89 11.75 19.08
CA GLY A 309 -4.55 10.52 19.51
C GLY A 309 -3.87 9.22 19.11
N ASN A 310 -2.61 9.26 18.60
CA ASN A 310 -1.91 8.07 18.17
C ASN A 310 -1.41 7.26 19.35
N ASN A 311 -1.64 5.94 19.31
CA ASN A 311 -1.00 5.01 20.24
C ASN A 311 0.34 4.55 19.64
N LEU A 312 1.43 5.04 20.21
CA LEU A 312 2.81 4.74 19.82
C LEU A 312 3.51 3.77 20.78
N GLU A 313 2.80 3.23 21.76
CA GLU A 313 3.34 2.26 22.70
C GLU A 313 3.58 0.90 22.04
N GLY A 314 4.49 0.12 22.59
CA GLY A 314 4.78 -1.22 22.07
C GLY A 314 5.87 -1.26 21.00
N ASN A 315 6.63 -0.16 20.83
CA ASN A 315 7.80 -0.11 19.94
C ASN A 315 9.11 -0.53 20.64
N GLY A 316 9.01 -1.23 21.76
CA GLY A 316 10.12 -1.77 22.50
C GLY A 316 11.02 -0.68 23.09
N ARG A 317 12.32 -0.69 22.72
CA ARG A 317 13.30 0.31 23.17
C ARG A 317 13.43 1.50 22.22
N SER A 318 12.77 1.45 21.10
CA SER A 318 12.81 2.50 20.09
C SER A 318 12.03 3.74 20.53
N PRO A 319 12.44 4.95 20.14
CA PRO A 319 11.65 6.15 20.37
C PRO A 319 10.26 6.05 19.78
N SER A 320 9.25 6.62 20.46
CA SER A 320 7.89 6.71 19.93
C SER A 320 7.80 7.68 18.77
N ALA A 321 8.54 8.79 18.82
CA ALA A 321 8.65 9.73 17.72
C ALA A 321 10.04 10.37 17.66
N ILE A 322 10.52 10.66 16.44
CA ILE A 322 11.72 11.42 16.17
C ILE A 322 11.34 12.55 15.20
N PHE A 323 11.57 13.80 15.62
CA PHE A 323 11.52 14.99 14.77
C PHE A 323 12.96 15.44 14.49
N ASP A 324 13.33 15.53 13.24
CA ASP A 324 14.66 15.96 12.87
C ASP A 324 14.77 17.50 12.74
N ALA A 325 15.98 18.02 12.50
CA ALA A 325 16.24 19.46 12.47
C ALA A 325 15.54 20.21 11.31
N THR A 326 14.97 19.48 10.35
CA THR A 326 14.23 20.02 9.20
C THR A 326 12.72 20.10 9.46
N THR A 327 12.32 20.12 10.73
CA THR A 327 10.91 20.16 11.14
C THR A 327 10.60 21.40 11.96
N GLY A 328 9.39 21.94 11.79
CA GLY A 328 8.91 23.10 12.54
C GLY A 328 7.40 23.18 12.60
N ALA A 329 6.87 23.91 13.58
CA ALA A 329 5.44 24.16 13.78
C ALA A 329 4.53 22.91 13.76
N ASN A 330 5.09 21.71 13.96
CA ASN A 330 4.29 20.49 14.05
C ASN A 330 3.70 20.33 15.46
N VAL A 331 2.49 19.77 15.56
CA VAL A 331 1.82 19.49 16.81
C VAL A 331 1.74 18.00 17.06
N LEU A 332 2.34 17.51 18.16
CA LEU A 332 2.25 16.12 18.61
C LEU A 332 1.57 16.07 19.98
N VAL A 333 0.47 15.35 20.07
CA VAL A 333 -0.19 15.03 21.36
C VAL A 333 -0.06 13.53 21.63
N LEU A 334 0.73 13.20 22.63
CA LEU A 334 1.03 11.82 23.03
C LEU A 334 -0.13 11.21 23.83
N VAL A 335 -0.41 9.95 23.55
CA VAL A 335 -1.29 9.09 24.33
C VAL A 335 -0.46 8.00 24.98
N GLY A 336 -0.60 7.81 26.31
CA GLY A 336 0.21 6.83 27.07
C GLY A 336 1.48 7.43 27.70
N ALA A 337 1.93 6.82 28.81
CA ALA A 337 2.99 7.36 29.66
C ALA A 337 4.40 6.91 29.28
N LYS A 338 4.54 5.90 28.40
CA LYS A 338 5.82 5.28 28.08
C LYS A 338 6.46 5.81 26.79
N ASN A 339 6.01 6.96 26.33
CA ASN A 339 6.54 7.55 25.11
C ASN A 339 7.90 8.22 25.34
N LEU A 340 8.81 8.03 24.38
CA LEU A 340 10.07 8.76 24.26
C LEU A 340 10.03 9.53 22.94
N VAL A 341 10.10 10.85 23.02
CA VAL A 341 10.18 11.72 21.85
C VAL A 341 11.57 12.34 21.79
N ILE A 342 12.19 12.26 20.63
CA ILE A 342 13.41 12.99 20.29
C ILE A 342 13.00 14.14 19.37
N ASP A 343 13.20 15.38 19.84
CA ASP A 343 12.82 16.58 19.10
C ASP A 343 14.08 17.41 18.82
N ASN A 344 14.55 17.33 17.60
CA ASN A 344 15.65 18.15 17.08
C ASN A 344 15.13 19.33 16.24
N GLY A 345 13.81 19.47 16.11
CA GLY A 345 13.16 20.56 15.38
C GLY A 345 13.23 21.89 16.12
N GLY A 346 12.76 22.94 15.44
CA GLY A 346 12.71 24.31 15.98
C GLY A 346 13.73 25.25 15.36
N GLY A 347 14.56 24.76 14.43
CA GLY A 347 15.42 25.61 13.61
C GLY A 347 14.94 25.78 12.17
N PHE A 348 13.86 25.12 11.80
CA PHE A 348 13.28 25.22 10.46
C PHE A 348 12.19 26.29 10.43
N ASP A 349 12.36 27.25 9.53
CA ASP A 349 11.45 28.38 9.32
C ASP A 349 10.33 27.92 8.37
N CYS A 350 9.13 27.75 8.90
CA CYS A 350 7.98 27.20 8.18
C CYS A 350 7.10 28.28 7.54
N ASP A 351 7.18 29.52 8.01
CA ASP A 351 6.36 30.63 7.53
C ASP A 351 7.16 31.67 6.73
N GLY A 352 8.50 31.55 6.71
CA GLY A 352 9.39 32.39 5.92
C GLY A 352 9.74 33.72 6.59
N ASP A 353 9.54 33.86 7.90
CA ASP A 353 9.84 35.08 8.66
C ASP A 353 11.33 35.20 9.09
N GLY A 354 12.12 34.17 8.83
CA GLY A 354 13.53 34.06 9.18
C GLY A 354 13.80 33.59 10.59
N VAL A 355 12.76 33.14 11.32
CA VAL A 355 12.85 32.58 12.66
C VAL A 355 12.43 31.10 12.62
N GLY A 356 13.17 30.24 13.27
CA GLY A 356 12.83 28.81 13.31
C GLY A 356 11.60 28.54 14.18
N ASP A 357 10.68 27.75 13.69
CA ASP A 357 9.42 27.40 14.33
C ASP A 357 9.55 26.14 15.20
N PRO A 358 9.31 26.21 16.51
CA PRO A 358 9.38 25.04 17.37
C PRO A 358 8.22 24.07 17.15
N ASN A 359 8.50 22.77 17.27
CA ASN A 359 7.43 21.76 17.39
C ASN A 359 6.74 21.87 18.75
N ILE A 360 5.43 21.68 18.77
CA ILE A 360 4.60 21.64 19.99
C ILE A 360 4.38 20.17 20.37
N ILE A 361 4.95 19.74 21.50
CA ILE A 361 4.82 18.39 21.99
C ILE A 361 4.13 18.42 23.36
N ALA A 362 2.99 17.77 23.45
CA ALA A 362 2.15 17.71 24.64
C ALA A 362 1.80 16.26 25.02
N GLY A 363 1.36 16.06 26.27
CA GLY A 363 0.93 14.77 26.79
C GLY A 363 2.02 14.06 27.63
N PRO A 364 1.68 12.89 28.18
CA PRO A 364 2.59 12.15 29.05
C PRO A 364 3.73 11.50 28.23
N GLY A 365 4.94 11.51 28.79
CA GLY A 365 6.12 10.92 28.18
C GLY A 365 7.38 11.74 28.43
N ARG A 366 8.50 11.24 27.93
CA ARG A 366 9.79 11.93 28.01
C ARG A 366 10.12 12.58 26.66
N VAL A 367 10.39 13.88 26.69
CA VAL A 367 10.86 14.63 25.52
C VAL A 367 12.34 14.96 25.72
N VAL A 368 13.17 14.61 24.73
CA VAL A 368 14.59 14.97 24.67
C VAL A 368 14.77 15.91 23.49
N ARG A 369 15.30 17.10 23.75
CA ARG A 369 15.48 18.15 22.73
C ARG A 369 16.95 18.39 22.44
N GLY A 370 17.26 18.72 21.19
CA GLY A 370 18.60 19.13 20.78
C GLY A 370 19.63 17.98 20.71
N VAL A 371 19.20 16.75 20.53
CA VAL A 371 20.09 15.62 20.29
C VAL A 371 20.20 15.39 18.79
N SER A 372 21.37 15.66 18.22
CA SER A 372 21.66 15.26 16.83
C SER A 372 21.72 13.72 16.78
N VAL A 373 20.62 13.10 16.37
CA VAL A 373 20.59 11.67 16.06
C VAL A 373 20.94 11.55 14.59
N ALA A 374 22.14 11.06 14.27
CA ALA A 374 22.46 10.66 12.91
C ALA A 374 21.42 9.62 12.46
N SER A 375 20.68 9.91 11.40
CA SER A 375 19.72 8.96 10.84
C SER A 375 20.48 7.69 10.41
N PRO A 376 20.05 6.50 10.80
CA PRO A 376 20.66 5.25 10.31
C PRO A 376 20.59 5.12 8.78
N ALA A 377 19.70 5.87 8.12
CA ALA A 377 19.54 5.86 6.67
C ALA A 377 20.62 6.64 5.92
N ASP A 378 21.29 7.62 6.55
CA ASP A 378 22.33 8.41 5.89
C ASP A 378 23.64 7.61 5.73
N ALA A 379 23.82 6.54 6.47
CA ALA A 379 24.97 5.64 6.34
C ALA A 379 24.86 4.70 5.11
N ALA A 380 23.67 4.49 4.55
CA ALA A 380 23.44 3.55 3.45
C ALA A 380 23.41 4.20 2.05
N VAL A 381 23.31 5.54 1.96
CA VAL A 381 23.21 6.26 0.66
C VAL A 381 24.59 6.62 0.09
N GLY A 382 25.68 6.37 0.84
CA GLY A 382 27.05 6.75 0.45
C GLY A 382 27.74 5.88 -0.60
N SER A 383 27.11 4.88 -1.20
CA SER A 383 27.79 3.97 -2.13
C SER A 383 26.95 3.47 -3.31
N SER A 384 26.38 4.36 -4.09
CA SER A 384 26.12 4.02 -5.50
C SER A 384 26.14 5.31 -6.33
N GLY A 385 27.31 5.55 -6.85
CA GLY A 385 27.57 6.65 -7.74
C GLY A 385 26.98 6.45 -9.12
N ARG A 386 26.69 7.59 -9.75
CA ARG A 386 26.59 7.83 -11.19
C ARG A 386 25.62 6.98 -11.98
N LEU A 387 24.49 7.56 -12.21
CA LEU A 387 23.75 7.34 -13.45
C LEU A 387 24.22 8.39 -14.47
N GLN A 388 24.82 7.91 -15.56
CA GLN A 388 24.88 8.63 -16.82
C GLN A 388 23.59 8.43 -17.58
#